data_b687a7738e572c0839ef61018c3951d3
#
_entry.id   b687a7738e572c0839ef61018c3951d3
#
_cell.length_a   1.000
_cell.length_b   1.000
_cell.length_c   1.000
_cell.angle_alpha   90.00
_cell.angle_beta   90.00
_cell.angle_gamma   90.00
#
_symmetry.space_group_name_H-M   'P 1'
#
loop_
_entity.id
_entity.type
_entity.pdbx_description
1 polymer ?
#
loop_
_entity_poly.entity_id
_entity_poly.type
_entity_poly.pdbx_seq_one_letter_code
_entity_poly.pdbx_strand_id
1 'polypeptide(L)'
;VSRLLIIMRQSFTDFKQSQPQMQQQLTQVLKYSEMLCEALMQDFKGRNNGRDSGYKFYIESGRKYHKIVMETEAGSRSVHAFIEKKFGNVYKAASWKAPAKHIRFNLLDDNSREECFYRADWAGGYLYM
;
A
#
# COMPACT_ATOMS: atom_id res chain seq x y z
N VAL A 1 -15.23 42.82 3.49
CA VAL A 1 -15.99 41.96 2.56
C VAL A 1 -15.09 41.46 1.43
N SER A 2 -14.38 42.38 0.75
CA SER A 2 -13.49 42.02 -0.35
C SER A 2 -12.32 41.11 0.08
N ARG A 3 -11.78 41.31 1.26
CA ARG A 3 -10.70 40.46 1.80
C ARG A 3 -11.15 39.01 1.99
N LEU A 4 -12.34 38.82 2.55
CA LEU A 4 -12.88 37.49 2.77
C LEU A 4 -13.12 36.75 1.45
N LEU A 5 -13.65 37.45 0.45
CA LEU A 5 -13.88 36.87 -0.87
C LEU A 5 -12.58 36.47 -1.57
N ILE A 6 -11.52 37.29 -1.43
CA ILE A 6 -10.21 36.99 -2.02
C ILE A 6 -9.62 35.75 -1.37
N ILE A 7 -9.68 35.64 -0.03
CA ILE A 7 -9.19 34.48 0.72
C ILE A 7 -9.93 33.22 0.29
N MET A 8 -11.26 33.28 0.19
CA MET A 8 -12.06 32.13 -0.24
C MET A 8 -11.74 31.71 -1.68
N ARG A 9 -11.52 32.65 -2.58
CA ARG A 9 -11.13 32.35 -3.96
C ARG A 9 -9.77 31.69 -4.05
N GLN A 10 -8.82 32.14 -3.25
CA GLN A 10 -7.49 31.55 -3.20
C GLN A 10 -7.54 30.11 -2.67
N SER A 11 -8.28 29.87 -1.59
CA SER A 11 -8.44 28.52 -1.04
C SER A 11 -9.09 27.56 -2.03
N PHE A 12 -10.09 28.05 -2.77
CA PHE A 12 -10.76 27.24 -3.79
C PHE A 12 -9.84 26.93 -4.96
N THR A 13 -9.05 27.92 -5.39
CA THR A 13 -8.06 27.74 -6.46
C THR A 13 -7.00 26.73 -6.06
N ASP A 14 -6.46 26.84 -4.84
CA ASP A 14 -5.48 25.92 -4.31
C ASP A 14 -6.04 24.49 -4.25
N PHE A 15 -7.28 24.33 -3.81
CA PHE A 15 -7.95 23.04 -3.79
C PHE A 15 -8.05 22.44 -5.19
N LYS A 16 -8.46 23.21 -6.17
CA LYS A 16 -8.55 22.74 -7.56
C LYS A 16 -7.18 22.32 -8.12
N GLN A 17 -6.15 23.09 -7.82
CA GLN A 17 -4.80 22.81 -8.31
C GLN A 17 -4.20 21.56 -7.65
N SER A 18 -4.56 21.29 -6.41
CA SER A 18 -4.04 20.12 -5.68
C SER A 18 -4.70 18.81 -6.10
N GLN A 19 -5.92 18.84 -6.65
CA GLN A 19 -6.67 17.62 -7.01
C GLN A 19 -5.94 16.71 -8.01
N PRO A 20 -5.37 17.24 -9.12
CA PRO A 20 -4.64 16.38 -10.05
C PRO A 20 -3.42 15.70 -9.42
N GLN A 21 -2.71 16.42 -8.54
CA GLN A 21 -1.56 15.87 -7.82
C GLN A 21 -1.98 14.77 -6.85
N MET A 22 -3.06 14.98 -6.12
CA MET A 22 -3.62 13.97 -5.22
C MET A 22 -4.05 12.73 -6.00
N GLN A 23 -4.70 12.90 -7.14
CA GLN A 23 -5.14 11.78 -7.96
C GLN A 23 -3.94 11.00 -8.50
N GLN A 24 -2.90 11.68 -8.95
CA GLN A 24 -1.67 11.06 -9.40
C GLN A 24 -1.02 10.26 -8.27
N GLN A 25 -0.97 10.83 -7.08
CA GLN A 25 -0.40 10.18 -5.91
C GLN A 25 -1.16 8.90 -5.54
N LEU A 26 -2.49 8.96 -5.52
CA LEU A 26 -3.33 7.80 -5.25
C LEU A 26 -3.10 6.68 -6.28
N THR A 27 -2.99 7.06 -7.55
CA THR A 27 -2.73 6.12 -8.63
C THR A 27 -1.37 5.45 -8.48
N GLN A 28 -0.35 6.22 -8.12
CA GLN A 28 1.00 5.69 -7.91
C GLN A 28 1.05 4.72 -6.73
N VAL A 29 0.38 5.05 -5.62
CA VAL A 29 0.34 4.16 -4.45
C VAL A 29 -0.32 2.84 -4.81
N LEU A 30 -1.42 2.87 -5.56
CA LEU A 30 -2.09 1.64 -6.00
C LEU A 30 -1.16 0.80 -6.88
N LYS A 31 -0.49 1.44 -7.84
CA LYS A 31 0.46 0.76 -8.74
C LYS A 31 1.57 0.07 -7.96
N TYR A 32 2.20 0.79 -7.02
CA TYR A 32 3.28 0.23 -6.22
C TYR A 32 2.78 -0.86 -5.27
N SER A 33 1.55 -0.75 -4.79
CA SER A 33 0.93 -1.80 -3.99
C SER A 33 0.74 -3.08 -4.79
N GLU A 34 0.32 -2.97 -6.05
CA GLU A 34 0.20 -4.10 -6.96
C GLU A 34 1.57 -4.72 -7.26
N MET A 35 2.60 -3.88 -7.43
CA MET A 35 3.97 -4.35 -7.62
C MET A 35 4.49 -5.12 -6.40
N LEU A 36 4.11 -4.68 -5.20
CA LEU A 36 4.44 -5.42 -3.98
C LEU A 36 3.78 -6.79 -3.98
N CYS A 37 2.53 -6.90 -4.39
CA CYS A 37 1.86 -8.19 -4.52
C CYS A 37 2.59 -9.12 -5.48
N GLU A 38 3.08 -8.60 -6.61
CA GLU A 38 3.87 -9.40 -7.55
C GLU A 38 5.18 -9.86 -6.94
N ALA A 39 5.87 -8.96 -6.22
CA ALA A 39 7.12 -9.31 -5.55
C ALA A 39 6.91 -10.43 -4.51
N LEU A 40 5.82 -10.36 -3.77
CA LEU A 40 5.47 -11.39 -2.79
C LEU A 40 5.19 -12.74 -3.45
N MET A 41 4.47 -12.74 -4.58
CA MET A 41 4.22 -13.98 -5.33
C MET A 41 5.50 -14.57 -5.90
N GLN A 42 6.40 -13.73 -6.40
CA GLN A 42 7.68 -14.22 -6.91
C GLN A 42 8.54 -14.79 -5.80
N ASP A 43 8.56 -14.15 -4.64
CA ASP A 43 9.27 -14.68 -3.47
C ASP A 43 8.68 -16.03 -3.05
N PHE A 44 7.37 -16.15 -3.01
CA PHE A 44 6.70 -17.40 -2.66
C PHE A 44 7.10 -18.52 -3.62
N LYS A 45 7.03 -18.25 -4.93
CA LYS A 45 7.40 -19.25 -5.95
C LYS A 45 8.86 -19.64 -5.85
N GLY A 46 9.77 -18.68 -5.63
CA GLY A 46 11.19 -18.95 -5.50
C GLY A 46 11.52 -19.86 -4.33
N ARG A 47 10.81 -19.69 -3.21
CA ARG A 47 11.02 -20.52 -1.99
C ARG A 47 10.30 -21.86 -2.06
N ASN A 48 9.38 -22.04 -2.99
CA ASN A 48 8.55 -23.24 -3.11
C ASN A 48 8.77 -23.97 -4.44
N ASN A 49 10.00 -23.95 -4.96
CA ASN A 49 10.42 -24.67 -6.16
C ASN A 49 9.60 -24.29 -7.41
N GLY A 50 9.23 -23.01 -7.54
CA GLY A 50 8.47 -22.52 -8.70
C GLY A 50 6.98 -22.83 -8.64
N ARG A 51 6.48 -23.41 -7.55
CA ARG A 51 5.06 -23.73 -7.39
C ARG A 51 4.34 -22.53 -6.83
N ASP A 52 3.18 -22.18 -7.36
CA ASP A 52 2.31 -21.18 -6.76
C ASP A 52 1.33 -21.80 -5.76
N SER A 53 1.09 -23.09 -5.84
CA SER A 53 0.29 -23.88 -4.89
C SER A 53 -1.07 -23.25 -4.53
N GLY A 54 -1.66 -22.48 -5.44
CA GLY A 54 -2.92 -21.79 -5.21
C GLY A 54 -2.84 -20.61 -4.26
N TYR A 55 -1.65 -20.21 -3.81
CA TYR A 55 -1.47 -18.99 -3.02
C TYR A 55 -1.67 -17.76 -3.89
N LYS A 56 -2.32 -16.76 -3.32
CA LYS A 56 -2.58 -15.49 -3.99
C LYS A 56 -2.27 -14.33 -3.06
N PHE A 57 -1.75 -13.26 -3.62
CA PHE A 57 -1.65 -11.95 -2.98
C PHE A 57 -2.43 -10.96 -3.80
N TYR A 58 -3.40 -10.30 -3.20
CA TYR A 58 -4.22 -9.33 -3.93
C TYR A 58 -4.62 -8.18 -3.02
N ILE A 59 -5.11 -7.12 -3.65
CA ILE A 59 -5.49 -5.90 -2.95
C ILE A 59 -7.00 -5.87 -2.75
N GLU A 60 -7.38 -5.56 -1.51
CA GLU A 60 -8.75 -5.25 -1.14
C GLU A 60 -8.74 -3.82 -0.61
N SER A 61 -9.32 -2.89 -1.39
CA SER A 61 -9.24 -1.47 -1.07
C SER A 61 -10.39 -1.05 -0.18
N GLY A 62 -10.05 -0.47 0.95
CA GLY A 62 -10.99 0.19 1.83
C GLY A 62 -10.94 1.70 1.64
N ARG A 63 -11.51 2.42 2.59
CA ARG A 63 -11.59 3.88 2.54
C ARG A 63 -10.21 4.53 2.69
N LYS A 64 -9.42 4.08 3.66
CA LYS A 64 -8.13 4.68 4.01
C LYS A 64 -6.95 3.85 3.54
N TYR A 65 -7.11 2.54 3.49
CA TYR A 65 -6.00 1.61 3.23
C TYR A 65 -6.28 0.69 2.06
N HIS A 66 -5.22 0.35 1.34
CA HIS A 66 -5.17 -0.86 0.53
C HIS A 66 -4.70 -1.99 1.44
N LYS A 67 -5.50 -3.02 1.55
CA LYS A 67 -5.16 -4.19 2.32
C LYS A 67 -4.56 -5.23 1.37
N ILE A 68 -3.34 -5.67 1.65
CA ILE A 68 -2.76 -6.79 0.89
C ILE A 68 -3.19 -8.07 1.58
N VAL A 69 -4.00 -8.85 0.87
CA VAL A 69 -4.57 -10.10 1.37
C VAL A 69 -3.79 -11.27 0.82
N MET A 70 -3.41 -12.19 1.68
CA MET A 70 -2.84 -13.48 1.30
C MET A 70 -3.93 -14.53 1.42
N GLU A 71 -4.14 -15.30 0.36
CA GLU A 71 -5.11 -16.38 0.34
C GLU A 71 -4.40 -17.68 0.03
N THR A 72 -4.67 -18.71 0.84
CA THR A 72 -4.09 -20.03 0.64
C THR A 72 -4.92 -20.85 -0.33
N GLU A 73 -4.39 -22.00 -0.78
CA GLU A 73 -5.11 -22.93 -1.64
C GLU A 73 -6.45 -23.38 -1.04
N ALA A 74 -6.48 -23.55 0.28
CA ALA A 74 -7.69 -23.96 1.00
C ALA A 74 -8.71 -22.84 1.17
N GLY A 75 -8.38 -21.61 0.71
CA GLY A 75 -9.27 -20.46 0.82
C GLY A 75 -9.13 -19.66 2.12
N SER A 76 -8.18 -20.00 2.98
CA SER A 76 -7.89 -19.21 4.18
C SER A 76 -7.30 -17.88 3.79
N ARG A 77 -7.83 -16.80 4.37
CA ARG A 77 -7.43 -15.43 4.05
C ARG A 77 -6.81 -14.78 5.29
N SER A 78 -5.73 -14.06 5.08
CA SER A 78 -5.08 -13.26 6.13
C SER A 78 -4.60 -11.95 5.53
N VAL A 79 -4.35 -10.96 6.39
CA VAL A 79 -3.81 -9.67 5.93
C VAL A 79 -2.31 -9.70 6.06
N HIS A 80 -1.63 -9.50 4.94
CA HIS A 80 -0.18 -9.39 4.91
C HIS A 80 0.28 -8.00 5.36
N ALA A 81 -0.36 -6.95 4.81
CA ALA A 81 0.03 -5.57 5.08
C ALA A 81 -1.13 -4.61 4.80
N PHE A 82 -1.04 -3.43 5.41
CA PHE A 82 -1.90 -2.29 5.10
C PHE A 82 -1.04 -1.20 4.45
N ILE A 83 -1.54 -0.60 3.38
CA ILE A 83 -0.88 0.51 2.71
C ILE A 83 -1.81 1.69 2.70
N GLU A 84 -1.36 2.80 3.27
CA GLU A 84 -2.14 4.03 3.34
C GLU A 84 -2.28 4.63 1.94
N LYS A 85 -3.51 4.81 1.48
CA LYS A 85 -3.79 5.19 0.09
C LYS A 85 -3.22 6.56 -0.28
N LYS A 86 -3.26 7.51 0.64
CA LYS A 86 -2.81 8.88 0.36
C LYS A 86 -1.30 9.04 0.41
N PHE A 87 -0.66 8.39 1.36
CA PHE A 87 0.76 8.66 1.64
C PHE A 87 1.68 7.51 1.30
N GLY A 88 1.14 6.34 0.98
CA GLY A 88 1.96 5.18 0.62
C GLY A 88 2.67 4.52 1.79
N ASN A 89 2.30 4.86 3.02
CA ASN A 89 2.91 4.24 4.20
C ASN A 89 2.50 2.78 4.32
N VAL A 90 3.47 1.91 4.56
CA VAL A 90 3.27 0.47 4.68
C VAL A 90 3.33 0.08 6.15
N TYR A 91 2.30 -0.62 6.60
CA TYR A 91 2.16 -1.10 7.97
C TYR A 91 2.01 -2.61 8.00
N LYS A 92 2.57 -3.22 9.04
CA LYS A 92 2.25 -4.60 9.39
C LYS A 92 0.78 -4.67 9.83
N ALA A 93 0.12 -5.79 9.60
CA ALA A 93 -1.24 -6.00 10.09
C ALA A 93 -1.24 -6.34 11.58
N ALA A 94 -2.08 -5.65 12.35
CA ALA A 94 -2.36 -6.04 13.73
C ALA A 94 -3.53 -7.03 13.77
N SER A 95 -4.49 -6.85 12.86
CA SER A 95 -5.67 -7.72 12.75
C SER A 95 -6.21 -7.62 11.32
N TRP A 96 -7.28 -8.33 11.02
CA TRP A 96 -7.95 -8.22 9.72
C TRP A 96 -8.41 -6.79 9.43
N LYS A 97 -8.77 -6.02 10.45
CA LYS A 97 -9.40 -4.70 10.28
C LYS A 97 -8.44 -3.52 10.51
N ALA A 98 -7.30 -3.74 11.12
CA ALA A 98 -6.46 -2.62 11.56
C ALA A 98 -4.98 -2.87 11.37
N PRO A 99 -4.22 -1.83 10.98
CA PRO A 99 -2.76 -1.91 10.94
C PRO A 99 -2.15 -1.85 12.34
N ALA A 100 -0.96 -2.43 12.46
CA ALA A 100 -0.12 -2.24 13.63
C ALA A 100 0.46 -0.82 13.63
N LYS A 101 0.95 -0.38 14.78
CA LYS A 101 1.60 0.92 14.91
C LYS A 101 2.92 0.93 14.13
N HIS A 102 3.38 2.10 13.80
CA HIS A 102 4.67 2.39 13.17
C HIS A 102 4.73 2.03 11.69
N ILE A 103 5.16 3.02 10.92
CA ILE A 103 5.40 2.89 9.49
C ILE A 103 6.62 2.00 9.27
N ARG A 104 6.47 0.98 8.41
CA ARG A 104 7.57 0.07 8.07
C ARG A 104 8.34 0.56 6.85
N PHE A 105 7.61 0.99 5.82
CA PHE A 105 8.16 1.49 4.57
C PHE A 105 7.24 2.58 4.03
N ASN A 106 7.73 3.31 3.02
CA ASN A 106 6.91 4.28 2.30
C ASN A 106 7.09 4.08 0.79
N LEU A 107 6.01 3.79 0.10
CA LEU A 107 6.06 3.47 -1.33
C LEU A 107 6.26 4.69 -2.23
N LEU A 108 6.07 5.90 -1.72
CA LEU A 108 6.32 7.13 -2.47
C LEU A 108 7.76 7.63 -2.33
N ASP A 109 8.49 7.13 -1.34
CA ASP A 109 9.91 7.41 -1.19
C ASP A 109 10.71 6.36 -1.96
N ASP A 110 11.51 6.79 -2.93
CA ASP A 110 12.21 5.90 -3.85
C ASP A 110 13.09 4.88 -3.12
N ASN A 111 13.88 5.34 -2.15
CA ASN A 111 14.79 4.45 -1.41
C ASN A 111 14.02 3.46 -0.53
N SER A 112 13.00 3.94 0.15
CA SER A 112 12.16 3.09 1.01
C SER A 112 11.41 2.05 0.19
N ARG A 113 10.88 2.45 -0.96
CA ARG A 113 10.16 1.55 -1.87
C ARG A 113 11.09 0.46 -2.41
N GLU A 114 12.29 0.83 -2.86
CA GLU A 114 13.26 -0.15 -3.35
C GLU A 114 13.64 -1.15 -2.27
N GLU A 115 13.88 -0.66 -1.07
CA GLU A 115 14.19 -1.54 0.06
C GLU A 115 13.02 -2.46 0.40
N CYS A 116 11.80 -1.94 0.38
CA CYS A 116 10.59 -2.73 0.62
C CYS A 116 10.49 -3.88 -0.39
N PHE A 117 10.65 -3.58 -1.69
CA PHE A 117 10.55 -4.59 -2.73
C PHE A 117 11.69 -5.61 -2.67
N TYR A 118 12.89 -5.15 -2.33
CA TYR A 118 14.05 -6.03 -2.19
C TYR A 118 13.90 -7.00 -1.01
N ARG A 119 13.38 -6.51 0.10
CA ARG A 119 13.23 -7.30 1.32
C ARG A 119 11.89 -8.05 1.40
N ALA A 120 10.97 -7.79 0.49
CA ALA A 120 9.64 -8.39 0.51
C ALA A 120 9.73 -9.92 0.58
N ASP A 121 9.09 -10.50 1.59
CA ASP A 121 8.99 -11.94 1.72
C ASP A 121 7.53 -12.33 2.00
N TRP A 122 7.12 -13.46 1.43
CA TRP A 122 5.73 -13.88 1.48
C TRP A 122 5.24 -14.15 2.91
N ALA A 123 6.13 -14.53 3.82
CA ALA A 123 5.77 -14.79 5.22
C ALA A 123 5.63 -13.53 6.06
N GLY A 124 6.07 -12.37 5.54
CA GLY A 124 5.89 -11.08 6.19
C GLY A 124 6.97 -10.72 7.21
N GLY A 125 8.06 -11.47 7.27
CA GLY A 125 9.13 -11.21 8.24
C GLY A 125 9.76 -9.83 8.10
N TYR A 126 9.82 -9.30 6.88
CA TYR A 126 10.41 -7.98 6.61
C TYR A 126 9.63 -6.82 7.26
N LEU A 127 8.40 -7.05 7.70
CA LEU A 127 7.56 -6.04 8.36
C LEU A 127 7.74 -6.04 9.89
N TYR A 128 8.51 -6.96 10.43
CA TYR A 128 8.84 -7.02 11.85
C TYR A 128 10.12 -6.21 12.11
N MET A 129 9.89 -4.98 12.53
CA MET A 129 10.99 -4.05 12.83
C MET A 129 10.89 -3.58 14.26
#